data_b0e7170954aaef0b0613a6a5d5cca19c
#
_entry.id   b0e7170954aaef0b0613a6a5d5cca19c
#
_cell.length_a   1.000
_cell.length_b   1.000
_cell.length_c   1.000
_cell.angle_alpha   90.00
_cell.angle_beta   90.00
_cell.angle_gamma   90.00
#
_symmetry.space_group_name_H-M   'P 1'
#
loop_
_entity.id
_entity.type
_entity.pdbx_description
1 polymer ?
#
loop_
_entity_poly.entity_id
_entity_poly.type
_entity_poly.pdbx_seq_one_letter_code
_entity_poly.pdbx_strand_id
1 'polypeptide(L)'
;GDKRFFGEYLINAQGEDVVAGIRTPQHLTKVARTEAGDDKPSLEEVMPAIFSELEAIYQHLEAHYRDMQDIEFTVQRGTLYMLQTRSGKRTAEAAIKIAVEMANEGLLSREEAVLRVAPDSLDQLLHPTLDPDAERQVIGHGLPASPGAATGKVAFSADQAESLAAQGESILLVRIETSPEDIHGMHAAQGILTSRGGMTSHAAVVARGMGRPCVSGAGQLRIDYKSQTMQVGDIAITAGDVITIDGSSGEVMLGEVATIQPKLSGDFGTLMGWADGLRQLGIRTNAETPAEATAAIEFGAEGIGLCRTEHMFFDADRILAVREMILAEDLAGRQTALAKILPMQRQDFVDLFTIMTGLPVTIRLLDPPLHEF
;
A
#
# COMPACT_ATOMS: atom_id res chain seq x y z
N GLY A 1 5.73 -16.69 3.96
CA GLY A 1 6.17 -16.84 5.34
C GLY A 1 5.82 -18.18 5.98
N ASP A 2 5.51 -19.23 5.19
CA ASP A 2 5.31 -20.58 5.74
C ASP A 2 6.67 -21.23 6.01
N LYS A 3 6.84 -21.83 7.20
CA LYS A 3 8.09 -22.48 7.62
C LYS A 3 8.27 -23.89 7.03
N ARG A 4 7.76 -24.17 5.86
CA ARG A 4 7.96 -25.45 5.19
C ARG A 4 9.15 -25.38 4.23
N PHE A 5 9.91 -26.48 4.16
CA PHE A 5 10.93 -26.60 3.14
C PHE A 5 10.27 -26.63 1.76
N PHE A 6 10.44 -25.57 1.01
CA PHE A 6 9.85 -25.36 -0.31
C PHE A 6 10.95 -25.31 -1.36
N GLY A 7 10.70 -25.92 -2.51
CA GLY A 7 11.60 -25.83 -3.64
C GLY A 7 11.23 -26.81 -4.74
N GLU A 8 11.96 -26.71 -5.83
CA GLU A 8 11.74 -27.44 -7.06
C GLU A 8 13.04 -28.03 -7.58
N TYR A 9 12.95 -29.11 -8.37
CA TYR A 9 14.08 -29.71 -9.03
C TYR A 9 13.71 -30.28 -10.42
N LEU A 10 14.71 -30.41 -11.28
CA LEU A 10 14.57 -31.04 -12.59
C LEU A 10 15.66 -32.10 -12.81
N ILE A 11 15.27 -33.27 -13.35
CA ILE A 11 16.19 -34.33 -13.72
C ILE A 11 16.77 -34.08 -15.11
N ASN A 12 18.09 -34.25 -15.28
CA ASN A 12 18.81 -34.04 -16.55
C ASN A 12 18.48 -32.69 -17.19
N ALA A 13 18.66 -31.60 -16.42
CA ALA A 13 18.40 -30.26 -16.81
C ALA A 13 19.65 -29.35 -16.67
N GLN A 14 19.67 -28.29 -17.44
CA GLN A 14 20.56 -27.14 -17.24
C GLN A 14 19.85 -26.07 -16.44
N GLY A 15 20.60 -25.17 -15.78
CA GLY A 15 20.01 -24.07 -15.01
C GLY A 15 19.04 -23.22 -15.82
N GLU A 16 19.30 -23.03 -17.11
CA GLU A 16 18.44 -22.30 -18.06
C GLU A 16 17.06 -22.97 -18.24
N ASP A 17 16.96 -24.30 -18.16
CA ASP A 17 15.67 -25.03 -18.28
C ASP A 17 14.71 -24.67 -17.13
N VAL A 18 15.24 -24.39 -15.95
CA VAL A 18 14.45 -23.98 -14.78
C VAL A 18 14.02 -22.53 -14.92
N VAL A 19 14.96 -21.63 -15.23
CA VAL A 19 14.71 -20.17 -15.29
C VAL A 19 13.84 -19.78 -16.48
N ALA A 20 14.03 -20.42 -17.63
CA ALA A 20 13.26 -20.12 -18.84
C ALA A 20 11.87 -20.78 -18.89
N GLY A 21 11.50 -21.62 -17.89
CA GLY A 21 10.21 -22.29 -17.83
C GLY A 21 9.94 -23.29 -18.95
N ILE A 22 10.99 -23.79 -19.61
CA ILE A 22 10.88 -24.71 -20.76
C ILE A 22 10.34 -26.08 -20.33
N ARG A 23 10.61 -26.46 -19.09
CA ARG A 23 10.17 -27.72 -18.50
C ARG A 23 9.51 -27.46 -17.15
N THR A 24 8.43 -28.19 -16.85
CA THR A 24 7.77 -28.12 -15.54
C THR A 24 8.61 -28.82 -14.49
N PRO A 25 9.09 -28.12 -13.46
CA PRO A 25 9.87 -28.71 -12.38
C PRO A 25 9.02 -29.61 -11.49
N GLN A 26 9.68 -30.38 -10.64
CA GLN A 26 9.09 -31.32 -9.68
C GLN A 26 9.33 -30.78 -8.26
N HIS A 27 8.44 -31.11 -7.32
CA HIS A 27 8.53 -30.69 -5.94
C HIS A 27 9.65 -31.40 -5.17
N LEU A 28 10.28 -30.69 -4.22
CA LEU A 28 11.27 -31.28 -3.33
C LEU A 28 10.64 -32.27 -2.34
N THR A 29 9.48 -31.95 -1.78
CA THR A 29 8.82 -32.69 -0.70
C THR A 29 7.59 -33.46 -1.17
N LYS A 30 7.29 -34.59 -0.52
CA LYS A 30 6.04 -35.36 -0.73
C LYS A 30 4.80 -34.54 -0.41
N VAL A 31 4.87 -33.70 0.62
CA VAL A 31 3.75 -32.86 1.04
C VAL A 31 3.38 -31.89 -0.07
N ALA A 32 4.34 -31.11 -0.57
CA ALA A 32 4.09 -30.15 -1.66
C ALA A 32 3.57 -30.84 -2.93
N ARG A 33 4.13 -32.01 -3.29
CA ARG A 33 3.64 -32.82 -4.41
C ARG A 33 2.18 -33.23 -4.25
N THR A 34 1.81 -33.70 -3.05
CA THR A 34 0.44 -34.16 -2.78
C THR A 34 -0.57 -33.00 -2.80
N GLU A 35 -0.20 -31.88 -2.22
CA GLU A 35 -1.02 -30.65 -2.22
C GLU A 35 -1.24 -30.12 -3.64
N ALA A 36 -0.22 -30.18 -4.49
CA ALA A 36 -0.31 -29.77 -5.90
C ALA A 36 -1.03 -30.79 -6.81
N GLY A 37 -1.27 -32.00 -6.33
CA GLY A 37 -1.84 -33.10 -7.16
C GLY A 37 -0.91 -33.54 -8.29
N ASP A 38 0.43 -33.39 -8.14
CA ASP A 38 1.39 -33.74 -9.17
C ASP A 38 1.65 -35.23 -9.14
N ASP A 39 1.60 -35.88 -10.32
CA ASP A 39 1.89 -37.32 -10.49
C ASP A 39 3.39 -37.66 -10.50
N LYS A 40 4.25 -36.64 -10.72
CA LYS A 40 5.70 -36.86 -10.74
C LYS A 40 6.25 -36.99 -9.31
N PRO A 41 7.20 -37.89 -9.06
CA PRO A 41 7.73 -38.12 -7.72
C PRO A 41 8.55 -36.90 -7.24
N SER A 42 8.51 -36.62 -5.93
CA SER A 42 9.34 -35.61 -5.30
C SER A 42 10.80 -36.04 -5.17
N LEU A 43 11.71 -35.06 -4.92
CA LEU A 43 13.13 -35.37 -4.63
C LEU A 43 13.26 -36.26 -3.40
N GLU A 44 12.45 -36.04 -2.39
CA GLU A 44 12.38 -36.87 -1.17
C GLU A 44 12.12 -38.36 -1.49
N GLU A 45 11.34 -38.66 -2.54
CA GLU A 45 11.02 -40.01 -2.96
C GLU A 45 12.11 -40.64 -3.87
N VAL A 46 12.66 -39.84 -4.79
CA VAL A 46 13.61 -40.33 -5.81
C VAL A 46 15.03 -40.39 -5.25
N MET A 47 15.42 -39.45 -4.41
CA MET A 47 16.78 -39.32 -3.86
C MET A 47 16.75 -39.02 -2.37
N PRO A 48 16.24 -39.93 -1.51
CA PRO A 48 16.02 -39.64 -0.09
C PRO A 48 17.31 -39.25 0.67
N ALA A 49 18.46 -39.83 0.33
CA ALA A 49 19.74 -39.49 0.95
C ALA A 49 20.17 -38.04 0.61
N ILE A 50 20.02 -37.63 -0.65
CA ILE A 50 20.30 -36.28 -1.11
C ILE A 50 19.33 -35.27 -0.47
N PHE A 51 18.05 -35.63 -0.38
CA PHE A 51 17.04 -34.79 0.29
C PHE A 51 17.40 -34.56 1.75
N SER A 52 17.79 -35.62 2.50
CA SER A 52 18.20 -35.46 3.91
C SER A 52 19.47 -34.62 4.07
N GLU A 53 20.44 -34.75 3.14
CA GLU A 53 21.64 -33.93 3.14
C GLU A 53 21.30 -32.46 2.85
N LEU A 54 20.44 -32.16 1.88
CA LEU A 54 19.96 -30.85 1.52
C LEU A 54 19.19 -30.20 2.70
N GLU A 55 18.37 -31.01 3.39
CA GLU A 55 17.63 -30.56 4.58
C GLU A 55 18.58 -30.14 5.71
N ALA A 56 19.60 -30.93 6.00
CA ALA A 56 20.62 -30.57 6.99
C ALA A 56 21.39 -29.30 6.61
N ILE A 57 21.68 -29.10 5.33
CA ILE A 57 22.39 -27.92 4.83
C ILE A 57 21.52 -26.66 4.97
N TYR A 58 20.24 -26.68 4.55
CA TYR A 58 19.43 -25.48 4.66
C TYR A 58 19.21 -25.05 6.11
N GLN A 59 19.02 -26.02 7.03
CA GLN A 59 18.90 -25.73 8.47
C GLN A 59 20.18 -25.12 9.02
N HIS A 60 21.34 -25.62 8.61
CA HIS A 60 22.63 -25.06 9.00
C HIS A 60 22.84 -23.65 8.45
N LEU A 61 22.47 -23.39 7.19
CA LEU A 61 22.57 -22.05 6.57
C LEU A 61 21.63 -21.06 7.24
N GLU A 62 20.38 -21.45 7.51
CA GLU A 62 19.41 -20.61 8.22
C GLU A 62 19.92 -20.23 9.63
N ALA A 63 20.44 -21.17 10.38
CA ALA A 63 21.01 -20.93 11.70
C ALA A 63 22.27 -20.05 11.62
N HIS A 64 23.13 -20.26 10.60
CA HIS A 64 24.37 -19.50 10.44
C HIS A 64 24.11 -18.04 10.05
N TYR A 65 23.27 -17.82 9.03
CA TYR A 65 22.91 -16.47 8.56
C TYR A 65 21.84 -15.81 9.43
N ARG A 66 21.17 -16.61 10.27
CA ARG A 66 20.06 -16.16 11.11
C ARG A 66 18.97 -15.50 10.28
N ASP A 67 18.73 -16.03 9.07
CA ASP A 67 17.74 -15.54 8.10
C ASP A 67 17.36 -16.66 7.12
N MET A 68 16.15 -16.56 6.58
CA MET A 68 15.68 -17.47 5.53
C MET A 68 16.57 -17.39 4.30
N GLN A 69 16.99 -18.54 3.81
CA GLN A 69 17.92 -18.64 2.70
C GLN A 69 17.23 -19.19 1.45
N ASP A 70 17.52 -18.60 0.32
CA ASP A 70 17.26 -19.09 -1.02
C ASP A 70 18.54 -19.80 -1.51
N ILE A 71 18.42 -21.08 -1.87
CA ILE A 71 19.58 -21.91 -2.19
C ILE A 71 19.43 -22.55 -3.58
N GLU A 72 20.54 -22.61 -4.30
CA GLU A 72 20.65 -23.31 -5.56
C GLU A 72 21.59 -24.51 -5.40
N PHE A 73 21.18 -25.64 -5.94
CA PHE A 73 21.96 -26.87 -5.85
C PHE A 73 21.93 -27.66 -7.14
N THR A 74 22.86 -28.61 -7.28
CA THR A 74 22.86 -29.63 -8.32
C THR A 74 23.27 -30.99 -7.76
N VAL A 75 22.82 -32.02 -8.41
CA VAL A 75 23.23 -33.42 -8.08
C VAL A 75 23.92 -34.01 -9.29
N GLN A 76 25.15 -34.45 -9.10
CA GLN A 76 25.89 -35.13 -10.15
C GLN A 76 26.44 -36.49 -9.65
N ARG A 77 26.07 -37.56 -10.33
CA ARG A 77 26.51 -38.93 -9.99
C ARG A 77 26.23 -39.30 -8.52
N GLY A 78 25.09 -38.87 -8.00
CA GLY A 78 24.67 -39.13 -6.63
C GLY A 78 25.35 -38.29 -5.55
N THR A 79 26.08 -37.25 -5.92
CA THR A 79 26.69 -36.27 -4.99
C THR A 79 25.98 -34.95 -5.10
N LEU A 80 25.62 -34.36 -3.95
CA LEU A 80 25.03 -33.03 -3.84
C LEU A 80 26.12 -31.97 -3.92
N TYR A 81 25.86 -30.91 -4.67
CA TYR A 81 26.71 -29.71 -4.76
C TYR A 81 25.86 -28.46 -4.54
N MET A 82 26.24 -27.64 -3.56
CA MET A 82 25.66 -26.34 -3.35
C MET A 82 26.28 -25.33 -4.32
N LEU A 83 25.47 -24.60 -5.06
CA LEU A 83 25.91 -23.66 -6.08
C LEU A 83 25.85 -22.21 -5.56
N GLN A 84 24.76 -21.87 -4.87
CA GLN A 84 24.55 -20.53 -4.37
C GLN A 84 23.67 -20.53 -3.14
N THR A 85 23.91 -19.59 -2.23
CA THR A 85 22.99 -19.20 -1.16
C THR A 85 22.86 -17.69 -1.11
N ARG A 86 21.65 -17.19 -0.82
CA ARG A 86 21.36 -15.77 -0.65
C ARG A 86 20.16 -15.61 0.27
N SER A 87 20.02 -14.40 0.87
CA SER A 87 18.80 -14.06 1.60
C SER A 87 17.61 -14.09 0.62
N GLY A 88 16.59 -14.85 0.95
CA GLY A 88 15.43 -15.06 0.09
C GLY A 88 14.61 -13.77 -0.06
N LYS A 89 14.23 -13.45 -1.29
CA LYS A 89 13.25 -12.38 -1.55
C LYS A 89 11.91 -12.78 -0.95
N ARG A 90 11.23 -11.80 -0.36
CA ARG A 90 9.97 -12.05 0.37
C ARG A 90 9.04 -10.86 0.31
N THR A 91 7.74 -11.10 0.43
CA THR A 91 6.73 -10.06 0.61
C THR A 91 6.85 -9.43 1.99
N ALA A 92 6.26 -8.25 2.18
CA ALA A 92 6.23 -7.57 3.49
C ALA A 92 5.59 -8.45 4.58
N GLU A 93 4.49 -9.13 4.27
CA GLU A 93 3.83 -10.07 5.19
C GLU A 93 4.75 -11.23 5.60
N ALA A 94 5.42 -11.84 4.61
CA ALA A 94 6.39 -12.90 4.88
C ALA A 94 7.58 -12.40 5.70
N ALA A 95 8.06 -11.17 5.47
CA ALA A 95 9.15 -10.58 6.25
C ALA A 95 8.79 -10.45 7.74
N ILE A 96 7.58 -9.95 8.04
CA ILE A 96 7.08 -9.84 9.42
C ILE A 96 6.96 -11.20 10.07
N LYS A 97 6.28 -12.14 9.40
CA LYS A 97 6.07 -13.49 9.93
C LYS A 97 7.40 -14.17 10.24
N ILE A 98 8.35 -14.16 9.30
CA ILE A 98 9.68 -14.75 9.48
C ILE A 98 10.42 -14.09 10.64
N ALA A 99 10.41 -12.76 10.75
CA ALA A 99 11.08 -12.04 11.83
C ALA A 99 10.50 -12.41 13.20
N VAL A 100 9.17 -12.49 13.32
CA VAL A 100 8.48 -12.86 14.56
C VAL A 100 8.75 -14.32 14.93
N GLU A 101 8.63 -15.25 13.97
CA GLU A 101 8.88 -16.67 14.21
C GLU A 101 10.34 -16.92 14.63
N MET A 102 11.33 -16.34 13.94
CA MET A 102 12.74 -16.46 14.29
C MET A 102 13.08 -15.90 15.66
N ALA A 103 12.42 -14.81 16.07
CA ALA A 103 12.59 -14.28 17.43
C ALA A 103 11.97 -15.21 18.48
N ASN A 104 10.80 -15.78 18.22
CA ASN A 104 10.15 -16.74 19.11
C ASN A 104 10.94 -18.05 19.23
N GLU A 105 11.69 -18.44 18.22
CA GLU A 105 12.61 -19.59 18.21
C GLU A 105 13.95 -19.28 18.87
N GLY A 106 14.22 -18.03 19.24
CA GLY A 106 15.47 -17.62 19.87
C GLY A 106 16.65 -17.45 18.89
N LEU A 107 16.39 -17.45 17.59
CA LEU A 107 17.41 -17.18 16.56
C LEU A 107 17.73 -15.68 16.47
N LEU A 108 16.76 -14.82 16.75
CA LEU A 108 16.89 -13.37 16.78
C LEU A 108 16.49 -12.83 18.15
N SER A 109 17.05 -11.68 18.55
CA SER A 109 16.44 -10.87 19.60
C SER A 109 15.22 -10.12 19.04
N ARG A 110 14.37 -9.56 19.90
CA ARG A 110 13.23 -8.75 19.47
C ARG A 110 13.68 -7.50 18.72
N GLU A 111 14.76 -6.88 19.18
CA GLU A 111 15.39 -5.72 18.54
C GLU A 111 15.86 -6.06 17.13
N GLU A 112 16.54 -7.20 16.97
CA GLU A 112 17.00 -7.66 15.66
C GLU A 112 15.81 -7.98 14.73
N ALA A 113 14.75 -8.57 15.26
CA ALA A 113 13.54 -8.86 14.48
C ALA A 113 12.86 -7.58 13.95
N VAL A 114 12.75 -6.54 14.81
CA VAL A 114 12.22 -5.23 14.39
C VAL A 114 13.09 -4.60 13.32
N LEU A 115 14.41 -4.63 13.46
CA LEU A 115 15.36 -4.07 12.49
C LEU A 115 15.40 -4.83 11.15
N ARG A 116 14.94 -6.09 11.11
CA ARG A 116 14.88 -6.90 9.88
C ARG A 116 13.79 -6.51 8.91
N VAL A 117 12.73 -5.88 9.41
CA VAL A 117 11.60 -5.46 8.59
C VAL A 117 11.82 -4.02 8.15
N ALA A 118 11.93 -3.81 6.84
CA ALA A 118 12.09 -2.47 6.28
C ALA A 118 10.80 -1.65 6.49
N PRO A 119 10.86 -0.45 7.09
CA PRO A 119 9.68 0.37 7.34
C PRO A 119 8.86 0.64 6.08
N ASP A 120 9.52 0.92 4.95
CA ASP A 120 8.86 1.19 3.66
C ASP A 120 8.02 0.00 3.15
N SER A 121 8.36 -1.23 3.56
CA SER A 121 7.58 -2.41 3.19
C SER A 121 6.25 -2.50 3.97
N LEU A 122 6.15 -1.84 5.13
CA LEU A 122 4.94 -1.85 5.95
C LEU A 122 3.80 -1.06 5.28
N ASP A 123 4.14 -0.03 4.51
CA ASP A 123 3.14 0.76 3.77
C ASP A 123 2.30 -0.14 2.84
N GLN A 124 2.91 -1.18 2.25
CA GLN A 124 2.20 -2.14 1.40
C GLN A 124 1.12 -2.92 2.16
N LEU A 125 1.27 -3.07 3.47
CA LEU A 125 0.31 -3.81 4.33
C LEU A 125 -0.85 -2.94 4.83
N LEU A 126 -0.78 -1.64 4.64
CA LEU A 126 -1.80 -0.69 5.08
C LEU A 126 -2.79 -0.32 3.97
N HIS A 127 -2.52 -0.75 2.74
CA HIS A 127 -3.36 -0.46 1.58
C HIS A 127 -3.99 -1.71 0.99
N PRO A 128 -5.18 -1.62 0.37
CA PRO A 128 -5.74 -2.73 -0.39
C PRO A 128 -4.75 -3.22 -1.45
N THR A 129 -4.61 -4.53 -1.58
CA THR A 129 -3.76 -5.17 -2.59
C THR A 129 -4.61 -5.94 -3.58
N LEU A 130 -4.09 -6.20 -4.76
CA LEU A 130 -4.76 -7.10 -5.70
C LEU A 130 -4.80 -8.53 -5.12
N ASP A 131 -5.91 -9.21 -5.35
CA ASP A 131 -5.97 -10.64 -5.10
C ASP A 131 -5.00 -11.35 -6.07
N PRO A 132 -4.01 -12.10 -5.56
CA PRO A 132 -3.05 -12.79 -6.41
C PRO A 132 -3.69 -13.83 -7.34
N ASP A 133 -4.83 -14.38 -6.96
CA ASP A 133 -5.58 -15.37 -7.72
C ASP A 133 -6.60 -14.76 -8.70
N ALA A 134 -6.77 -13.44 -8.68
CA ALA A 134 -7.70 -12.75 -9.59
C ALA A 134 -7.18 -12.76 -11.03
N GLU A 135 -8.03 -13.17 -11.95
CA GLU A 135 -7.77 -12.96 -13.38
C GLU A 135 -7.71 -11.46 -13.69
N ARG A 136 -6.66 -11.02 -14.40
CA ARG A 136 -6.46 -9.62 -14.74
C ARG A 136 -5.89 -9.44 -16.13
N GLN A 137 -6.37 -8.42 -16.81
CA GLN A 137 -5.86 -7.98 -18.10
C GLN A 137 -5.06 -6.70 -17.92
N VAL A 138 -3.74 -6.80 -17.85
CA VAL A 138 -2.85 -5.64 -17.81
C VAL A 138 -2.81 -4.97 -19.17
N ILE A 139 -3.12 -3.67 -19.21
CA ILE A 139 -3.15 -2.87 -20.42
C ILE A 139 -2.02 -1.85 -20.48
N GLY A 140 -1.39 -1.55 -19.34
CA GLY A 140 -0.30 -0.57 -19.28
C GLY A 140 0.46 -0.61 -17.98
N HIS A 141 1.61 0.09 -17.97
CA HIS A 141 2.46 0.24 -16.80
C HIS A 141 2.92 1.69 -16.64
N GLY A 142 3.02 2.13 -15.40
CA GLY A 142 3.64 3.39 -15.01
C GLY A 142 4.57 3.20 -13.82
N LEU A 143 4.95 4.29 -13.18
CA LEU A 143 5.74 4.26 -11.96
C LEU A 143 4.82 3.99 -10.75
N PRO A 144 5.24 3.13 -9.81
CA PRO A 144 4.53 2.86 -8.57
C PRO A 144 4.65 4.06 -7.61
N ALA A 145 3.82 5.07 -7.84
CA ALA A 145 3.99 6.38 -7.20
C ALA A 145 3.40 6.47 -5.79
N SER A 146 2.32 5.75 -5.51
CA SER A 146 1.74 5.62 -4.17
C SER A 146 1.10 4.23 -4.04
N PRO A 147 1.39 3.47 -2.97
CA PRO A 147 1.02 2.07 -2.87
C PRO A 147 -0.49 1.84 -2.78
N GLY A 148 -0.91 0.60 -3.09
CA GLY A 148 -2.28 0.13 -3.01
C GLY A 148 -2.93 -0.10 -4.36
N ALA A 149 -4.00 -0.90 -4.35
CA ALA A 149 -4.85 -1.14 -5.51
C ALA A 149 -6.16 -0.32 -5.40
N ALA A 150 -6.59 0.24 -6.51
CA ALA A 150 -7.85 0.96 -6.59
C ALA A 150 -8.59 0.63 -7.89
N THR A 151 -9.89 0.40 -7.77
CA THR A 151 -10.80 0.18 -8.89
C THR A 151 -11.84 1.30 -8.94
N GLY A 152 -12.15 1.78 -10.13
CA GLY A 152 -13.18 2.80 -10.29
C GLY A 152 -13.47 3.17 -11.72
N LYS A 153 -14.51 3.97 -11.90
CA LYS A 153 -14.90 4.57 -13.17
C LYS A 153 -13.92 5.68 -13.53
N VAL A 154 -13.50 5.72 -14.78
CA VAL A 154 -12.57 6.72 -15.28
C VAL A 154 -13.24 8.09 -15.35
N ALA A 155 -12.62 9.08 -14.72
CA ALA A 155 -12.94 10.50 -14.86
C ALA A 155 -11.71 11.26 -15.37
N PHE A 156 -11.92 12.12 -16.38
CA PHE A 156 -10.83 12.88 -17.01
C PHE A 156 -10.70 14.33 -16.51
N SER A 157 -11.56 14.76 -15.58
CA SER A 157 -11.44 16.05 -14.90
C SER A 157 -11.73 15.93 -13.41
N ALA A 158 -11.20 16.86 -12.64
CA ALA A 158 -11.42 16.92 -11.20
C ALA A 158 -12.90 17.15 -10.85
N ASP A 159 -13.59 18.05 -11.56
CA ASP A 159 -15.01 18.32 -11.37
C ASP A 159 -15.88 17.09 -11.67
N GLN A 160 -15.53 16.32 -12.71
CA GLN A 160 -16.22 15.08 -13.05
C GLN A 160 -16.02 14.04 -11.93
N ALA A 161 -14.80 13.90 -11.43
CA ALA A 161 -14.48 12.97 -10.35
C ALA A 161 -15.28 13.30 -9.09
N GLU A 162 -15.32 14.56 -8.67
CA GLU A 162 -16.09 15.03 -7.51
C GLU A 162 -17.59 14.80 -7.70
N SER A 163 -18.14 15.17 -8.86
CA SER A 163 -19.57 15.00 -9.17
C SER A 163 -20.03 13.54 -9.13
N LEU A 164 -19.23 12.61 -9.66
CA LEU A 164 -19.54 11.19 -9.67
C LEU A 164 -19.34 10.57 -8.27
N ALA A 165 -18.31 10.98 -7.54
CA ALA A 165 -18.10 10.53 -6.17
C ALA A 165 -19.23 10.97 -5.23
N ALA A 166 -19.77 12.17 -5.41
CA ALA A 166 -20.95 12.66 -4.69
C ALA A 166 -22.22 11.83 -4.95
N GLN A 167 -22.26 11.08 -6.06
CA GLN A 167 -23.33 10.12 -6.39
C GLN A 167 -23.08 8.73 -5.81
N GLY A 168 -21.98 8.54 -5.07
CA GLY A 168 -21.60 7.26 -4.46
C GLY A 168 -20.81 6.32 -5.37
N GLU A 169 -20.30 6.82 -6.51
CA GLU A 169 -19.50 6.04 -7.45
C GLU A 169 -18.03 5.99 -7.02
N SER A 170 -17.38 4.83 -7.22
CA SER A 170 -15.93 4.70 -7.10
C SER A 170 -15.25 5.24 -8.35
N ILE A 171 -14.32 6.19 -8.20
CA ILE A 171 -13.74 6.93 -9.32
C ILE A 171 -12.22 6.78 -9.35
N LEU A 172 -11.66 6.65 -10.54
CA LEU A 172 -10.24 6.85 -10.82
C LEU A 172 -10.05 8.14 -11.61
N LEU A 173 -9.29 9.08 -11.07
CA LEU A 173 -8.93 10.31 -11.75
C LEU A 173 -7.79 10.03 -12.74
N VAL A 174 -8.06 10.20 -14.03
CA VAL A 174 -7.10 9.94 -15.10
C VAL A 174 -6.72 11.25 -15.79
N ARG A 175 -5.44 11.62 -15.69
CA ARG A 175 -4.94 12.89 -16.23
C ARG A 175 -3.67 12.68 -17.08
N ILE A 176 -3.35 13.63 -17.94
CA ILE A 176 -2.00 13.67 -18.55
C ILE A 176 -0.98 13.95 -17.43
N GLU A 177 -1.25 14.96 -16.62
CA GLU A 177 -0.55 15.35 -15.40
C GLU A 177 -1.54 16.06 -14.48
N THR A 178 -1.32 16.09 -13.17
CA THR A 178 -2.16 16.83 -12.23
C THR A 178 -1.51 18.16 -11.86
N SER A 179 -2.35 19.13 -11.54
CA SER A 179 -1.99 20.45 -11.03
C SER A 179 -2.66 20.71 -9.68
N PRO A 180 -2.29 21.77 -8.93
CA PRO A 180 -2.97 22.14 -7.70
C PRO A 180 -4.49 22.34 -7.85
N GLU A 181 -4.96 22.69 -9.05
CA GLU A 181 -6.39 22.85 -9.36
C GLU A 181 -7.15 21.51 -9.36
N ASP A 182 -6.45 20.38 -9.48
CA ASP A 182 -7.05 19.05 -9.49
C ASP A 182 -7.23 18.43 -8.09
N ILE A 183 -6.82 19.12 -7.01
CA ILE A 183 -6.80 18.58 -5.64
C ILE A 183 -8.16 18.05 -5.20
N HIS A 184 -9.26 18.76 -5.45
CA HIS A 184 -10.60 18.33 -5.08
C HIS A 184 -11.00 17.01 -5.76
N GLY A 185 -10.66 16.85 -7.04
CA GLY A 185 -10.88 15.58 -7.76
C GLY A 185 -9.98 14.45 -7.28
N MET A 186 -8.73 14.77 -6.89
CA MET A 186 -7.82 13.78 -6.30
C MET A 186 -8.32 13.29 -4.94
N HIS A 187 -8.92 14.15 -4.13
CA HIS A 187 -9.57 13.78 -2.87
C HIS A 187 -10.78 12.88 -3.08
N ALA A 188 -11.62 13.19 -4.06
CA ALA A 188 -12.82 12.44 -4.38
C ALA A 188 -12.51 11.06 -4.98
N ALA A 189 -11.39 10.91 -5.68
CA ALA A 189 -11.01 9.68 -6.37
C ALA A 189 -10.50 8.60 -5.40
N GLN A 190 -10.74 7.33 -5.73
CA GLN A 190 -10.15 6.18 -5.05
C GLN A 190 -8.68 5.96 -5.44
N GLY A 191 -8.26 6.46 -6.59
CA GLY A 191 -6.89 6.38 -7.07
C GLY A 191 -6.61 7.33 -8.22
N ILE A 192 -5.34 7.59 -8.49
CA ILE A 192 -4.87 8.55 -9.49
C ILE A 192 -3.99 7.86 -10.53
N LEU A 193 -4.27 8.13 -11.80
CA LEU A 193 -3.48 7.64 -12.93
C LEU A 193 -3.03 8.81 -13.79
N THR A 194 -1.72 8.92 -14.06
CA THR A 194 -1.22 9.93 -14.99
C THR A 194 -0.36 9.34 -16.09
N SER A 195 -0.49 9.88 -17.31
CA SER A 195 0.37 9.48 -18.43
C SER A 195 1.75 10.11 -18.40
N ARG A 196 1.92 11.22 -17.67
CA ARG A 196 3.18 11.91 -17.45
C ARG A 196 3.45 12.10 -15.96
N GLY A 197 4.70 12.31 -15.61
CA GLY A 197 5.16 12.58 -14.25
C GLY A 197 6.09 11.50 -13.72
N GLY A 198 6.92 11.88 -12.76
CA GLY A 198 7.85 11.00 -12.05
C GLY A 198 7.40 10.78 -10.61
N MET A 199 8.25 10.12 -9.82
CA MET A 199 8.04 9.86 -8.38
C MET A 199 7.94 11.14 -7.53
N THR A 200 8.37 12.28 -8.05
CA THR A 200 8.32 13.61 -7.43
C THR A 200 7.31 14.54 -8.09
N SER A 201 6.48 14.04 -9.02
CA SER A 201 5.44 14.82 -9.66
C SER A 201 4.35 15.22 -8.66
N HIS A 202 3.57 16.25 -8.97
CA HIS A 202 2.43 16.69 -8.15
C HIS A 202 1.49 15.52 -7.84
N ALA A 203 1.10 14.73 -8.86
CA ALA A 203 0.28 13.53 -8.66
C ALA A 203 0.86 12.58 -7.62
N ALA A 204 2.14 12.25 -7.73
CA ALA A 204 2.81 11.28 -6.87
C ALA A 204 2.93 11.79 -5.42
N VAL A 205 3.30 13.05 -5.22
CA VAL A 205 3.49 13.64 -3.88
C VAL A 205 2.15 13.81 -3.17
N VAL A 206 1.15 14.36 -3.86
CA VAL A 206 -0.17 14.61 -3.27
C VAL A 206 -0.90 13.30 -2.99
N ALA A 207 -0.88 12.33 -3.93
CA ALA A 207 -1.51 11.02 -3.72
C ALA A 207 -0.94 10.30 -2.48
N ARG A 208 0.39 10.32 -2.30
CA ARG A 208 1.03 9.78 -1.09
C ARG A 208 0.57 10.50 0.18
N GLY A 209 0.50 11.83 0.13
CA GLY A 209 0.01 12.63 1.26
C GLY A 209 -1.45 12.33 1.64
N MET A 210 -2.26 11.94 0.65
CA MET A 210 -3.67 11.56 0.83
C MET A 210 -3.87 10.07 1.12
N GLY A 211 -2.81 9.24 1.07
CA GLY A 211 -2.93 7.78 1.17
C GLY A 211 -3.72 7.15 0.01
N ARG A 212 -3.71 7.76 -1.17
CA ARG A 212 -4.42 7.26 -2.36
C ARG A 212 -3.48 6.50 -3.28
N PRO A 213 -3.86 5.31 -3.79
CA PRO A 213 -3.10 4.61 -4.81
C PRO A 213 -2.82 5.49 -6.02
N CYS A 214 -1.58 5.46 -6.52
CA CYS A 214 -1.20 6.28 -7.68
C CYS A 214 -0.23 5.55 -8.59
N VAL A 215 -0.58 5.52 -9.88
CA VAL A 215 0.31 5.14 -10.97
C VAL A 215 0.63 6.38 -11.79
N SER A 216 1.91 6.78 -11.82
CA SER A 216 2.37 7.99 -12.50
C SER A 216 3.24 7.67 -13.72
N GLY A 217 3.19 8.53 -14.74
CA GLY A 217 4.08 8.41 -15.89
C GLY A 217 3.83 7.19 -16.78
N ALA A 218 2.59 6.71 -16.88
CA ALA A 218 2.20 5.64 -17.79
C ALA A 218 2.19 6.14 -19.25
N GLY A 219 3.34 6.34 -19.85
CA GLY A 219 3.55 7.03 -21.12
C GLY A 219 2.92 6.39 -22.36
N GLN A 220 2.47 5.13 -22.27
CA GLN A 220 1.72 4.45 -23.32
C GLN A 220 0.24 4.88 -23.38
N LEU A 221 -0.27 5.56 -22.34
CA LEU A 221 -1.64 6.07 -22.30
C LEU A 221 -1.75 7.37 -23.08
N ARG A 222 -2.60 7.38 -24.10
CA ARG A 222 -2.94 8.59 -24.88
C ARG A 222 -4.30 9.11 -24.45
N ILE A 223 -4.30 10.22 -23.72
CA ILE A 223 -5.51 10.84 -23.17
C ILE A 223 -5.94 11.99 -24.07
N ASP A 224 -7.19 11.97 -24.51
CA ASP A 224 -7.84 13.07 -25.22
C ASP A 224 -9.02 13.60 -24.39
N TYR A 225 -8.86 14.78 -23.83
CA TYR A 225 -9.87 15.43 -22.99
C TYR A 225 -11.10 15.88 -23.79
N LYS A 226 -10.97 16.13 -25.12
CA LYS A 226 -12.10 16.57 -25.95
C LYS A 226 -13.09 15.45 -26.20
N SER A 227 -12.57 14.27 -26.50
CA SER A 227 -13.39 13.06 -26.68
C SER A 227 -13.66 12.33 -25.38
N GLN A 228 -13.04 12.73 -24.26
CA GLN A 228 -13.07 12.04 -22.98
C GLN A 228 -12.71 10.55 -23.12
N THR A 229 -11.56 10.30 -23.75
CA THR A 229 -11.06 8.94 -24.04
C THR A 229 -9.61 8.81 -23.65
N MET A 230 -9.23 7.59 -23.27
CA MET A 230 -7.86 7.14 -23.09
C MET A 230 -7.63 5.94 -24.02
N GLN A 231 -6.55 5.96 -24.78
CA GLN A 231 -6.18 4.88 -25.69
C GLN A 231 -4.87 4.22 -25.27
N VAL A 232 -4.85 2.89 -25.24
CA VAL A 232 -3.68 2.07 -24.93
C VAL A 232 -3.59 0.98 -26.00
N GLY A 233 -2.65 1.11 -26.95
CA GLY A 233 -2.61 0.23 -28.13
C GLY A 233 -3.93 0.31 -28.89
N ASP A 234 -4.59 -0.83 -29.05
CA ASP A 234 -5.90 -0.95 -29.74
C ASP A 234 -7.11 -0.82 -28.78
N ILE A 235 -6.87 -0.66 -27.47
CA ILE A 235 -7.92 -0.56 -26.45
C ILE A 235 -8.28 0.91 -26.27
N ALA A 236 -9.56 1.24 -26.43
CA ALA A 236 -10.12 2.55 -26.13
C ALA A 236 -10.98 2.48 -24.86
N ILE A 237 -10.72 3.38 -23.92
CA ILE A 237 -11.41 3.52 -22.65
C ILE A 237 -12.07 4.89 -22.62
N THR A 238 -13.35 4.94 -22.31
CA THR A 238 -14.14 6.17 -22.26
C THR A 238 -14.44 6.59 -20.81
N ALA A 239 -14.87 7.81 -20.61
CA ALA A 239 -15.34 8.26 -19.30
C ALA A 239 -16.46 7.35 -18.80
N GLY A 240 -16.35 6.88 -17.56
CA GLY A 240 -17.28 5.96 -16.92
C GLY A 240 -16.95 4.48 -17.10
N ASP A 241 -16.03 4.10 -18.00
CA ASP A 241 -15.52 2.73 -18.04
C ASP A 241 -14.72 2.42 -16.76
N VAL A 242 -14.76 1.15 -16.34
CA VAL A 242 -14.07 0.70 -15.13
C VAL A 242 -12.66 0.22 -15.47
N ILE A 243 -11.70 0.68 -14.71
CA ILE A 243 -10.32 0.17 -14.70
C ILE A 243 -9.84 -0.05 -13.27
N THR A 244 -8.79 -0.82 -13.13
CA THR A 244 -8.08 -1.01 -11.87
C THR A 244 -6.64 -0.58 -12.03
N ILE A 245 -6.09 0.08 -11.01
CA ILE A 245 -4.66 0.41 -10.93
C ILE A 245 -4.05 -0.24 -9.69
N ASP A 246 -2.78 -0.62 -9.80
CA ASP A 246 -1.96 -1.03 -8.66
C ASP A 246 -0.78 -0.06 -8.52
N GLY A 247 -0.88 0.81 -7.54
CA GLY A 247 0.17 1.78 -7.21
C GLY A 247 1.42 1.14 -6.59
N SER A 248 1.38 -0.14 -6.24
CA SER A 248 2.54 -0.89 -5.71
C SER A 248 3.40 -1.49 -6.83
N SER A 249 2.78 -1.98 -7.90
CA SER A 249 3.47 -2.55 -9.07
C SER A 249 3.58 -1.59 -10.25
N GLY A 250 2.72 -0.57 -10.31
CA GLY A 250 2.58 0.35 -11.44
C GLY A 250 1.70 -0.20 -12.56
N GLU A 251 0.98 -1.29 -12.35
CA GLU A 251 0.09 -1.90 -13.34
C GLU A 251 -1.21 -1.11 -13.51
N VAL A 252 -1.68 -1.05 -14.77
CA VAL A 252 -3.01 -0.55 -15.14
C VAL A 252 -3.77 -1.68 -15.82
N MET A 253 -4.96 -2.00 -15.33
CA MET A 253 -5.73 -3.17 -15.74
C MET A 253 -7.11 -2.78 -16.23
N LEU A 254 -7.62 -3.52 -17.21
CA LEU A 254 -8.97 -3.34 -17.74
C LEU A 254 -10.00 -3.98 -16.79
N GLY A 255 -11.08 -3.24 -16.54
CA GLY A 255 -12.18 -3.72 -15.70
C GLY A 255 -11.90 -3.70 -14.21
N GLU A 256 -12.79 -4.32 -13.47
CA GLU A 256 -12.68 -4.52 -12.03
C GLU A 256 -11.83 -5.77 -11.75
N VAL A 257 -10.80 -5.60 -10.93
CA VAL A 257 -9.98 -6.69 -10.42
C VAL A 257 -10.20 -6.80 -8.91
N ALA A 258 -10.43 -8.03 -8.42
CA ALA A 258 -10.66 -8.27 -7.01
C ALA A 258 -9.47 -7.77 -6.15
N THR A 259 -9.80 -7.11 -5.06
CA THR A 259 -8.81 -6.61 -4.08
C THR A 259 -9.02 -7.24 -2.72
N ILE A 260 -7.92 -7.45 -2.01
CA ILE A 260 -7.91 -7.92 -0.62
C ILE A 260 -7.67 -6.70 0.27
N GLN A 261 -8.59 -6.48 1.22
CA GLN A 261 -8.39 -5.46 2.26
C GLN A 261 -7.23 -5.87 3.17
N PRO A 262 -6.39 -4.93 3.59
CA PRO A 262 -5.27 -5.23 4.47
C PRO A 262 -5.79 -5.84 5.77
N LYS A 263 -5.34 -7.06 6.07
CA LYS A 263 -5.51 -7.67 7.38
C LYS A 263 -4.18 -7.57 8.10
N LEU A 264 -4.12 -6.69 9.09
CA LEU A 264 -2.99 -6.66 9.99
C LEU A 264 -2.96 -7.99 10.71
N SER A 265 -1.98 -8.84 10.40
CA SER A 265 -1.82 -10.15 11.02
C SER A 265 -1.52 -10.01 12.51
N GLY A 266 -1.74 -11.08 13.30
CA GLY A 266 -1.30 -11.12 14.70
C GLY A 266 0.22 -10.91 14.84
N ASP A 267 1.01 -11.29 13.84
CA ASP A 267 2.45 -11.09 13.79
C ASP A 267 2.81 -9.61 13.58
N PHE A 268 2.03 -8.87 12.78
CA PHE A 268 2.19 -7.42 12.68
C PHE A 268 1.99 -6.74 14.05
N GLY A 269 0.90 -7.07 14.75
CA GLY A 269 0.65 -6.54 16.09
C GLY A 269 1.75 -6.92 17.09
N THR A 270 2.29 -8.13 16.99
CA THR A 270 3.42 -8.60 17.81
C THR A 270 4.69 -7.79 17.54
N LEU A 271 5.05 -7.61 16.27
CA LEU A 271 6.22 -6.82 15.85
C LEU A 271 6.09 -5.36 16.30
N MET A 272 4.91 -4.75 16.10
CA MET A 272 4.65 -3.37 16.52
C MET A 272 4.71 -3.22 18.04
N GLY A 273 4.20 -4.19 18.83
CA GLY A 273 4.33 -4.19 20.27
C GLY A 273 5.80 -4.27 20.75
N TRP A 274 6.67 -4.98 20.02
CA TRP A 274 8.10 -4.96 20.29
C TRP A 274 8.73 -3.61 19.94
N ALA A 275 8.38 -3.04 18.78
CA ALA A 275 8.84 -1.71 18.38
C ALA A 275 8.43 -0.63 19.36
N ASP A 276 7.20 -0.66 19.88
CA ASP A 276 6.71 0.25 20.91
C ASP A 276 7.49 0.14 22.23
N GLY A 277 7.93 -1.06 22.58
CA GLY A 277 8.78 -1.27 23.76
C GLY A 277 10.23 -0.75 23.60
N LEU A 278 10.69 -0.57 22.37
CA LEU A 278 12.07 -0.16 22.05
C LEU A 278 12.18 1.33 21.73
N ARG A 279 11.15 1.93 21.12
CA ARG A 279 11.17 3.34 20.74
C ARG A 279 11.23 4.27 21.94
N GLN A 280 11.89 5.40 21.77
CA GLN A 280 12.00 6.45 22.78
C GLN A 280 11.13 7.67 22.45
N LEU A 281 10.76 7.84 21.17
CA LEU A 281 9.94 8.95 20.72
C LEU A 281 8.47 8.55 20.67
N GLY A 282 7.60 9.45 21.16
CA GLY A 282 6.16 9.33 20.98
C GLY A 282 5.74 9.73 19.56
N ILE A 283 4.73 9.09 19.02
CA ILE A 283 4.20 9.35 17.68
C ILE A 283 2.92 10.17 17.81
N ARG A 284 2.91 11.35 17.17
CA ARG A 284 1.73 12.21 17.06
C ARG A 284 1.38 12.40 15.59
N THR A 285 0.09 12.35 15.28
CA THR A 285 -0.43 12.51 13.93
C THR A 285 -0.98 13.90 13.70
N ASN A 286 -1.25 14.24 12.43
CA ASN A 286 -2.13 15.34 12.08
C ASN A 286 -3.55 14.77 11.95
N ALA A 287 -4.51 15.40 12.61
CA ALA A 287 -5.92 15.06 12.50
C ALA A 287 -6.77 16.30 12.84
N GLU A 288 -7.80 16.55 12.04
CA GLU A 288 -8.67 17.70 12.14
C GLU A 288 -10.13 17.31 12.39
N THR A 289 -10.50 16.08 12.04
CA THR A 289 -11.86 15.56 12.18
C THR A 289 -11.95 14.42 13.22
N PRO A 290 -13.14 14.15 13.79
CA PRO A 290 -13.36 13.02 14.68
C PRO A 290 -13.02 11.66 14.03
N ALA A 291 -13.32 11.50 12.74
CA ALA A 291 -13.02 10.28 12.01
C ALA A 291 -11.51 10.04 11.89
N GLU A 292 -10.75 11.09 11.53
CA GLU A 292 -9.29 11.02 11.44
C GLU A 292 -8.65 10.75 12.81
N ALA A 293 -9.14 11.39 13.86
CA ALA A 293 -8.65 11.17 15.23
C ALA A 293 -8.91 9.74 15.71
N THR A 294 -10.06 9.16 15.39
CA THR A 294 -10.40 7.77 15.70
C THR A 294 -9.46 6.81 14.97
N ALA A 295 -9.29 6.98 13.65
CA ALA A 295 -8.38 6.18 12.85
C ALA A 295 -6.92 6.30 13.36
N ALA A 296 -6.49 7.50 13.74
CA ALA A 296 -5.17 7.74 14.29
C ALA A 296 -4.90 6.93 15.57
N ILE A 297 -5.87 6.87 16.49
CA ILE A 297 -5.76 6.05 17.72
C ILE A 297 -5.72 4.56 17.38
N GLU A 298 -6.54 4.09 16.45
CA GLU A 298 -6.54 2.69 16.00
C GLU A 298 -5.18 2.28 15.41
N PHE A 299 -4.49 3.22 14.76
CA PHE A 299 -3.11 3.04 14.27
C PHE A 299 -2.02 3.30 15.32
N GLY A 300 -2.39 3.57 16.58
CA GLY A 300 -1.45 3.69 17.70
C GLY A 300 -0.83 5.09 17.87
N ALA A 301 -1.46 6.14 17.37
CA ALA A 301 -1.02 7.51 17.62
C ALA A 301 -1.17 7.87 19.11
N GLU A 302 -0.17 8.57 19.67
CA GLU A 302 -0.12 8.99 21.08
C GLU A 302 -0.52 10.45 21.27
N GLY A 303 -1.18 11.03 20.29
CA GLY A 303 -1.68 12.39 20.32
C GLY A 303 -1.81 13.02 18.96
N ILE A 304 -2.36 14.23 18.92
CA ILE A 304 -2.40 15.08 17.73
C ILE A 304 -1.23 16.05 17.78
N GLY A 305 -0.33 15.95 16.81
CA GLY A 305 0.84 16.82 16.65
C GLY A 305 0.50 18.14 16.00
N LEU A 306 -0.53 18.16 15.14
CA LEU A 306 -1.09 19.36 14.54
C LEU A 306 -2.56 19.12 14.16
N CYS A 307 -3.43 19.94 14.71
CA CYS A 307 -4.80 20.12 14.26
C CYS A 307 -4.88 21.48 13.56
N ARG A 308 -5.13 21.46 12.25
CA ARG A 308 -5.25 22.65 11.41
C ARG A 308 -6.70 23.10 11.41
N THR A 309 -7.02 24.11 12.20
CA THR A 309 -8.41 24.54 12.39
C THR A 309 -9.10 25.09 11.14
N GLU A 310 -8.33 25.55 10.15
CA GLU A 310 -8.83 25.96 8.85
C GLU A 310 -9.47 24.83 8.06
N HIS A 311 -8.95 23.60 8.16
CA HIS A 311 -9.49 22.42 7.47
C HIS A 311 -10.88 22.01 7.98
N MET A 312 -11.25 22.40 9.22
CA MET A 312 -12.58 22.13 9.77
C MET A 312 -13.71 22.86 9.01
N PHE A 313 -13.35 23.81 8.14
CA PHE A 313 -14.30 24.71 7.47
C PHE A 313 -14.37 24.56 5.95
N PHE A 314 -13.73 23.53 5.38
CA PHE A 314 -13.80 23.30 3.93
C PHE A 314 -15.13 22.68 3.48
N ASP A 315 -15.94 22.18 4.38
CA ASP A 315 -17.27 21.68 4.05
C ASP A 315 -18.17 22.80 3.50
N ALA A 316 -18.98 22.49 2.50
CA ALA A 316 -19.84 23.44 1.80
C ALA A 316 -20.74 24.29 2.71
N ASP A 317 -21.23 23.67 3.80
CA ASP A 317 -22.11 24.34 4.77
C ASP A 317 -21.36 25.33 5.69
N ARG A 318 -20.05 25.15 5.83
CA ARG A 318 -19.19 25.90 6.75
C ARG A 318 -18.39 26.99 6.07
N ILE A 319 -17.94 26.75 4.84
CA ILE A 319 -17.07 27.66 4.09
C ILE A 319 -17.68 29.03 3.88
N LEU A 320 -19.02 29.14 3.76
CA LEU A 320 -19.72 30.38 3.58
C LEU A 320 -19.53 31.32 4.79
N ALA A 321 -19.60 30.80 6.01
CA ALA A 321 -19.41 31.57 7.23
C ALA A 321 -17.97 32.11 7.34
N VAL A 322 -16.98 31.35 6.89
CA VAL A 322 -15.58 31.79 6.85
C VAL A 322 -15.37 32.88 5.79
N ARG A 323 -15.95 32.71 4.60
CA ARG A 323 -15.92 33.72 3.55
C ARG A 323 -16.57 35.03 3.99
N GLU A 324 -17.74 34.98 4.67
CA GLU A 324 -18.38 36.15 5.28
C GLU A 324 -17.46 36.84 6.30
N MET A 325 -16.75 36.07 7.14
CA MET A 325 -15.80 36.60 8.10
C MET A 325 -14.63 37.34 7.42
N ILE A 326 -14.06 36.70 6.37
CA ILE A 326 -12.92 37.26 5.62
C ILE A 326 -13.33 38.55 4.89
N LEU A 327 -14.51 38.56 4.25
CA LEU A 327 -14.99 39.64 3.43
C LEU A 327 -15.71 40.76 4.24
N ALA A 328 -15.85 40.57 5.56
CA ALA A 328 -16.52 41.60 6.40
C ALA A 328 -15.74 42.92 6.39
N GLU A 329 -16.42 44.00 6.04
CA GLU A 329 -15.84 45.35 5.93
C GLU A 329 -15.63 45.99 7.29
N ASP A 330 -16.43 45.60 8.31
CA ASP A 330 -16.39 46.17 9.65
C ASP A 330 -16.38 45.09 10.76
N LEU A 331 -16.20 45.57 12.00
CA LEU A 331 -16.15 44.69 13.17
C LEU A 331 -17.50 44.01 13.43
N ALA A 332 -18.62 44.67 13.19
CA ALA A 332 -19.95 44.14 13.46
C ALA A 332 -20.29 43.01 12.50
N GLY A 333 -20.00 43.17 11.22
CA GLY A 333 -20.14 42.12 10.21
C GLY A 333 -19.26 40.91 10.53
N ARG A 334 -18.00 41.14 10.91
CA ARG A 334 -17.07 40.05 11.31
C ARG A 334 -17.54 39.31 12.55
N GLN A 335 -18.04 40.00 13.56
CA GLN A 335 -18.61 39.39 14.75
C GLN A 335 -19.85 38.54 14.43
N THR A 336 -20.68 38.97 13.48
CA THR A 336 -21.85 38.22 13.03
C THR A 336 -21.43 36.91 12.35
N ALA A 337 -20.43 36.94 11.50
CA ALA A 337 -19.89 35.72 10.85
C ALA A 337 -19.22 34.78 11.87
N LEU A 338 -18.43 35.33 12.79
CA LEU A 338 -17.79 34.55 13.87
C LEU A 338 -18.81 33.86 14.79
N ALA A 339 -19.99 34.52 15.03
CA ALA A 339 -21.05 33.90 15.83
C ALA A 339 -21.65 32.66 15.17
N LYS A 340 -21.56 32.52 13.83
CA LYS A 340 -21.94 31.31 13.10
C LYS A 340 -20.87 30.20 13.22
N ILE A 341 -19.60 30.58 13.18
CA ILE A 341 -18.45 29.67 13.24
C ILE A 341 -18.29 29.08 14.63
N LEU A 342 -18.45 29.85 15.68
CA LEU A 342 -18.18 29.50 17.06
C LEU A 342 -18.86 28.17 17.52
N PRO A 343 -20.17 27.94 17.30
CA PRO A 343 -20.80 26.70 17.73
C PRO A 343 -20.28 25.46 16.96
N MET A 344 -19.94 25.60 15.69
CA MET A 344 -19.39 24.52 14.86
C MET A 344 -18.03 24.10 15.36
N GLN A 345 -17.09 25.03 15.47
CA GLN A 345 -15.73 24.76 15.93
C GLN A 345 -15.70 24.27 17.39
N ARG A 346 -16.60 24.78 18.23
CA ARG A 346 -16.73 24.29 19.59
C ARG A 346 -17.10 22.79 19.62
N GLN A 347 -18.04 22.37 18.77
CA GLN A 347 -18.44 20.97 18.69
C GLN A 347 -17.29 20.09 18.19
N ASP A 348 -16.58 20.53 17.14
CA ASP A 348 -15.43 19.81 16.62
C ASP A 348 -14.37 19.57 17.71
N PHE A 349 -14.06 20.59 18.52
CA PHE A 349 -13.13 20.42 19.63
C PHE A 349 -13.67 19.50 20.74
N VAL A 350 -14.95 19.57 21.05
CA VAL A 350 -15.56 18.67 22.03
C VAL A 350 -15.41 17.23 21.57
N ASP A 351 -15.68 16.95 20.30
CA ASP A 351 -15.60 15.62 19.74
C ASP A 351 -14.13 15.15 19.68
N LEU A 352 -13.20 15.97 19.21
CA LEU A 352 -11.77 15.68 19.20
C LEU A 352 -11.22 15.40 20.60
N PHE A 353 -11.52 16.24 21.59
CA PHE A 353 -11.04 16.05 22.96
C PHE A 353 -11.66 14.84 23.64
N THR A 354 -12.89 14.49 23.28
CA THR A 354 -13.54 13.28 23.78
C THR A 354 -12.78 12.03 23.27
N ILE A 355 -12.48 11.97 21.97
CA ILE A 355 -11.74 10.87 21.35
C ILE A 355 -10.32 10.82 21.90
N MET A 356 -9.67 11.97 22.02
CA MET A 356 -8.27 12.08 22.45
C MET A 356 -8.10 12.16 23.98
N THR A 357 -9.09 11.74 24.76
CA THR A 357 -9.04 11.83 26.23
C THR A 357 -7.76 11.22 26.79
N GLY A 358 -6.98 12.03 27.54
CA GLY A 358 -5.70 11.63 28.13
C GLY A 358 -4.48 11.75 27.21
N LEU A 359 -4.69 12.11 25.94
CA LEU A 359 -3.62 12.30 24.95
C LEU A 359 -3.45 13.79 24.61
N PRO A 360 -2.22 14.25 24.30
CA PRO A 360 -1.97 15.65 23.94
C PRO A 360 -2.54 16.01 22.57
N VAL A 361 -3.11 17.21 22.45
CA VAL A 361 -3.61 17.76 21.21
C VAL A 361 -2.98 19.15 20.99
N THR A 362 -2.22 19.30 19.91
CA THR A 362 -1.65 20.58 19.49
C THR A 362 -2.55 21.21 18.43
N ILE A 363 -3.07 22.40 18.71
CA ILE A 363 -4.01 23.11 17.84
C ILE A 363 -3.31 24.31 17.23
N ARG A 364 -3.37 24.43 15.90
CA ARG A 364 -3.05 25.68 15.21
C ARG A 364 -4.26 26.60 15.27
N LEU A 365 -4.07 27.80 15.78
CA LEU A 365 -5.13 28.81 15.76
C LEU A 365 -5.48 29.15 14.31
N LEU A 366 -6.72 29.59 14.10
CA LEU A 366 -7.24 29.87 12.77
C LEU A 366 -6.37 30.92 12.04
N ASP A 367 -5.78 30.49 10.95
CA ASP A 367 -4.96 31.28 10.04
C ASP A 367 -5.29 30.85 8.60
N PRO A 368 -6.46 31.31 8.08
CA PRO A 368 -6.93 30.83 6.79
C PRO A 368 -6.03 31.38 5.68
N PRO A 369 -5.40 30.54 4.89
CA PRO A 369 -4.72 30.94 3.67
C PRO A 369 -5.79 31.44 2.68
N LEU A 370 -5.77 32.72 2.34
CA LEU A 370 -6.83 33.36 1.56
C LEU A 370 -7.07 32.73 0.18
N HIS A 371 -6.08 32.04 -0.35
CA HIS A 371 -6.19 31.31 -1.64
C HIS A 371 -6.93 29.97 -1.54
N GLU A 372 -7.18 29.46 -0.34
CA GLU A 372 -7.92 28.21 -0.11
C GLU A 372 -9.41 28.47 0.17
N PHE A 373 -9.82 29.71 0.45
CA PHE A 373 -11.19 30.15 0.73
C PHE A 373 -11.73 31.08 -0.36
#